data_84650161bd9abdfc53193d4ab9fbd659
#
_entry.id   84650161bd9abdfc53193d4ab9fbd659
#
_cell.length_a   1.000
_cell.length_b   1.000
_cell.length_c   1.000
_cell.angle_alpha   90.00
_cell.angle_beta   90.00
_cell.angle_gamma   90.00
#
_symmetry.space_group_name_H-M   'P 1'
#
loop_
_entity.id
_entity.type
_entity.pdbx_description
1 polymer ?
#
loop_
_entity_poly.entity_id
_entity_poly.type
_entity_poly.pdbx_seq_one_letter_code
_entity_poly.pdbx_strand_id
1 'polypeptide(L)' 'MTLLQLAARWHVSVRTVKRWIKPFEAELGEVKGKIYTPRQVKIILEHLE' A
#
# COMPACT_ATOMS: atom_id res chain seq x y z
N MET A 1 -6.85 -1.84 5.60
CA MET A 1 -7.15 -0.98 4.43
C MET A 1 -6.96 -1.76 3.14
N THR A 2 -7.83 -1.54 2.17
CA THR A 2 -7.66 -2.18 0.86
C THR A 2 -6.80 -1.32 -0.04
N LEU A 3 -6.31 -1.92 -1.13
CA LEU A 3 -5.55 -1.20 -2.14
C LEU A 3 -6.37 -0.07 -2.75
N LEU A 4 -7.67 -0.31 -2.96
CA LEU A 4 -8.59 0.72 -3.47
C LEU A 4 -8.69 1.91 -2.51
N GLN A 5 -8.74 1.63 -1.22
CA GLN A 5 -8.80 2.70 -0.23
C GLN A 5 -7.54 3.54 -0.21
N LEU A 6 -6.38 2.91 -0.36
CA LEU A 6 -5.11 3.64 -0.45
C LEU A 6 -5.07 4.51 -1.71
N ALA A 7 -5.51 3.96 -2.84
CA ALA A 7 -5.55 4.71 -4.09
C ALA A 7 -6.47 5.92 -3.98
N ALA A 8 -7.63 5.74 -3.36
CA ALA A 8 -8.57 6.84 -3.16
C ALA A 8 -7.98 7.92 -2.24
N ARG A 9 -7.25 7.51 -1.19
CA ARG A 9 -6.61 8.45 -0.26
C ARG A 9 -5.64 9.39 -0.98
N TRP A 10 -4.91 8.86 -1.96
CA TRP A 10 -3.92 9.66 -2.70
C TRP A 10 -4.42 10.16 -4.04
N HIS A 11 -5.69 9.92 -4.36
CA HIS A 11 -6.29 10.33 -5.65
C HIS A 11 -5.51 9.79 -6.85
N VAL A 12 -5.09 8.55 -6.76
CA VAL A 12 -4.36 7.86 -7.84
C VAL A 12 -5.01 6.51 -8.12
N SER A 13 -4.58 5.87 -9.20
CA SER A 13 -5.08 4.55 -9.54
C SER A 13 -4.40 3.48 -8.67
N VAL A 14 -5.07 2.33 -8.55
CA VAL A 14 -4.51 1.17 -7.83
C VAL A 14 -3.16 0.77 -8.44
N ARG A 15 -3.04 0.86 -9.74
CA ARG A 15 -1.80 0.55 -10.45
C ARG A 15 -0.65 1.41 -9.97
N THR A 16 -0.90 2.70 -9.78
CA THR A 16 0.10 3.64 -9.29
C THR A 16 0.54 3.29 -7.87
N VAL A 17 -0.42 2.94 -7.00
CA VAL A 17 -0.11 2.53 -5.63
C VAL A 17 0.78 1.30 -5.62
N LYS A 18 0.47 0.30 -6.43
CA LYS A 18 1.29 -0.90 -6.54
C LYS A 18 2.72 -0.58 -6.96
N ARG A 19 2.86 0.34 -7.89
CA ARG A 19 4.17 0.77 -8.39
C ARG A 19 4.98 1.44 -7.28
N TRP A 20 4.33 2.27 -6.48
CA TRP A 20 4.99 2.97 -5.38
C TRP A 20 5.42 2.02 -4.26
N ILE A 21 4.63 0.98 -4.00
CA ILE A 21 4.89 0.02 -2.93
C ILE A 21 6.01 -0.95 -3.29
N LYS A 22 6.20 -1.24 -4.56
CA LYS A 22 7.14 -2.25 -5.02
C LYS A 22 8.55 -2.15 -4.44
N PRO A 23 9.17 -0.95 -4.34
CA PRO A 23 10.52 -0.84 -3.78
C PRO A 23 10.66 -1.31 -2.33
N PHE A 24 9.60 -1.23 -1.55
CA PHE A 24 9.64 -1.66 -0.15
C PHE A 24 8.66 -2.79 0.16
N GLU A 25 8.21 -3.48 -0.87
CA GLU A 25 7.29 -4.60 -0.73
C GLU A 25 7.85 -5.69 0.20
N ALA A 26 9.15 -5.91 0.17
CA ALA A 26 9.80 -6.88 1.02
C ALA A 26 9.67 -6.53 2.51
N GLU A 27 9.63 -5.25 2.85
CA GLU A 27 9.44 -4.79 4.23
C GLU A 27 8.03 -5.04 4.72
N LEU A 28 7.06 -5.02 3.82
CA LEU A 28 5.67 -5.28 4.17
C LEU A 28 5.41 -6.75 4.46
N GLY A 29 6.22 -7.62 3.89
CA GLY A 29 5.99 -9.04 3.96
C GLY A 29 4.91 -9.49 3.00
N GLU A 30 4.36 -10.69 3.24
CA GLU A 30 3.35 -11.25 2.38
C GLU A 30 2.01 -10.54 2.56
N VAL A 31 1.43 -10.08 1.45
CA VAL A 31 0.10 -9.49 1.44
C VAL A 31 -0.86 -10.49 0.85
N LYS A 32 -1.87 -10.88 1.64
CA LYS A 32 -2.89 -11.81 1.17
C LYS A 32 -4.00 -11.04 0.47
N GLY A 33 -4.12 -11.27 -0.82
CA GLY A 33 -5.12 -10.58 -1.62
C GLY A 33 -4.81 -9.10 -1.76
N LYS A 34 -5.86 -8.27 -1.65
CA LYS A 34 -5.73 -6.82 -1.82
C LYS A 34 -5.95 -6.06 -0.51
N ILE A 35 -5.85 -6.77 0.60
CA ILE A 35 -6.11 -6.17 1.92
C ILE A 35 -4.78 -6.05 2.68
N TYR A 36 -4.54 -4.86 3.19
CA TYR A 36 -3.36 -4.58 4.01
C TYR A 36 -3.77 -4.48 5.48
N THR A 37 -2.95 -5.07 6.35
CA THR A 37 -3.17 -4.96 7.79
C THR A 37 -2.86 -3.53 8.24
N PRO A 38 -3.37 -3.10 9.41
CA PRO A 38 -3.05 -1.77 9.94
C PRO A 38 -1.54 -1.52 10.05
N ARG A 39 -0.77 -2.55 10.40
CA ARG A 39 0.68 -2.45 10.49
C ARG A 39 1.31 -2.17 9.13
N GLN A 40 0.85 -2.87 8.10
CA GLN A 40 1.35 -2.67 6.75
C GLN A 40 0.98 -1.29 6.23
N VAL A 41 -0.25 -0.84 6.49
CA VAL A 41 -0.69 0.49 6.11
C VAL A 41 0.20 1.55 6.76
N LYS A 42 0.53 1.38 8.03
CA LYS A 42 1.41 2.30 8.73
C LYS A 42 2.78 2.40 8.05
N ILE A 43 3.36 1.27 7.67
CA ILE A 43 4.65 1.24 6.98
C ILE A 43 4.54 1.96 5.64
N ILE A 44 3.47 1.71 4.88
CA ILE A 44 3.24 2.36 3.60
C ILE A 44 3.16 3.87 3.76
N LEU A 45 2.39 4.33 4.74
CA LEU A 45 2.24 5.77 4.98
C LEU A 45 3.54 6.43 5.39
N GLU A 46 4.35 5.75 6.19
CA GLU A 46 5.65 6.28 6.60
C GLU A 46 6.60 6.44 5.42
N HIS A 47 6.52 5.54 4.43
CA HIS A 47 7.38 5.62 3.25
C HIS A 47 6.87 6.63 2.21
N LEU A 48 5.56 6.77 2.06
CA LEU A 48 4.96 7.57 0.99
C LEU A 48 4.44 8.93 1.43
N GLU A 49 4.24 9.11 2.71
CA GLU A 49 3.85 10.41 3.28
C GLU A 49 4.93 10.91 4.20
#